data_8d8c21259e633fa1cc23ca53445ccd7f
#
_entry.id   8d8c21259e633fa1cc23ca53445ccd7f
#
_cell.length_a   1.000
_cell.length_b   1.000
_cell.length_c   1.000
_cell.angle_alpha   90.00
_cell.angle_beta   90.00
_cell.angle_gamma   90.00
#
_symmetry.space_group_name_H-M   'P 1'
#
loop_
_entity.id
_entity.type
_entity.pdbx_description
1 polymer ?
#
loop_
_entity_poly.entity_id
_entity_poly.type
_entity_poly.pdbx_seq_one_letter_code
_entity_poly.pdbx_strand_id
1 'polypeptide(L)'
;MELNDYREQFRRNMMVMSRTANGRLDLSASASKADSMAAGSAEAARDKALENTDRALEFLFDNRRRKFRSAAELEMLLLEVAEITNKGIVKEGRLFRSGEDSAKYKYARIKDLPKMWDWFVRAFRWLLASQSFETEEIAAYSEYVINAFAHFFSDGCGKISMLVSSYVFMRYDLPLPEYTSRE
;
A
#
# COMPACT_ATOMS: atom_id res chain seq x y z
N MET A 1 -10.69 17.85 6.07
CA MET A 1 -10.35 17.71 4.63
C MET A 1 -11.37 16.82 3.95
N GLU A 2 -11.71 17.12 2.72
CA GLU A 2 -12.64 16.34 1.91
C GLU A 2 -11.89 15.26 1.13
N LEU A 3 -12.61 14.24 0.66
CA LEU A 3 -12.02 13.13 -0.10
C LEU A 3 -11.21 13.61 -1.32
N ASN A 4 -11.70 14.62 -2.02
CA ASN A 4 -11.02 15.15 -3.22
C ASN A 4 -9.66 15.78 -2.90
N ASP A 5 -9.51 16.44 -1.74
CA ASP A 5 -8.23 17.00 -1.30
C ASP A 5 -7.20 15.87 -1.12
N TYR A 6 -7.63 14.77 -0.48
CA TYR A 6 -6.78 13.59 -0.31
C TYR A 6 -6.44 12.92 -1.65
N ARG A 7 -7.38 12.81 -2.60
CA ARG A 7 -7.14 12.24 -3.93
C ARG A 7 -6.08 13.02 -4.71
N GLU A 8 -6.20 14.34 -4.72
CA GLU A 8 -5.23 15.20 -5.43
C GLU A 8 -3.83 15.08 -4.83
N GLN A 9 -3.71 15.16 -3.52
CA GLN A 9 -2.43 15.06 -2.85
C GLN A 9 -1.81 13.66 -2.98
N PHE A 10 -2.62 12.61 -2.85
CA PHE A 10 -2.18 11.23 -3.07
C PHE A 10 -1.65 11.02 -4.49
N ARG A 11 -2.35 11.51 -5.51
CA ARG A 11 -1.92 11.42 -6.91
C ARG A 11 -0.60 12.16 -7.15
N ARG A 12 -0.42 13.35 -6.56
CA ARG A 12 0.87 14.07 -6.62
C ARG A 12 2.00 13.23 -6.02
N ASN A 13 1.78 12.66 -4.85
CA ASN A 13 2.76 11.81 -4.18
C ASN A 13 3.08 10.54 -5.00
N MET A 14 2.07 9.89 -5.59
CA MET A 14 2.28 8.76 -6.47
C MET A 14 3.14 9.10 -7.69
N MET A 15 2.95 10.28 -8.29
CA MET A 15 3.78 10.72 -9.42
C MET A 15 5.25 10.89 -9.01
N VAL A 16 5.52 11.41 -7.82
CA VAL A 16 6.89 11.55 -7.30
C VAL A 16 7.52 10.17 -7.07
N MET A 17 6.80 9.26 -6.41
CA MET A 17 7.28 7.91 -6.09
C MET A 17 7.50 7.03 -7.34
N SER A 18 6.73 7.28 -8.40
CA SER A 18 6.78 6.49 -9.63
C SER A 18 7.80 7.02 -10.63
N ARG A 19 8.47 8.13 -10.36
CA ARG A 19 9.54 8.66 -11.21
C ARG A 19 10.79 7.83 -11.03
N THR A 20 11.25 7.22 -12.13
CA THR A 20 12.59 6.63 -12.19
C THR A 20 13.64 7.74 -12.31
N ALA A 21 14.92 7.39 -12.11
CA ALA A 21 16.06 8.31 -12.28
C ALA A 21 16.05 9.07 -13.62
N ASN A 22 15.29 8.62 -14.63
CA ASN A 22 15.13 9.23 -15.93
C ASN A 22 13.83 10.05 -16.09
N GLY A 23 13.11 10.34 -15.00
CA GLY A 23 11.86 11.10 -15.03
C GLY A 23 10.66 10.37 -15.65
N ARG A 24 10.79 9.09 -15.99
CA ARG A 24 9.68 8.27 -16.52
C ARG A 24 8.87 7.67 -15.37
N LEU A 25 7.56 7.68 -15.54
CA LEU A 25 6.65 6.99 -14.63
C LEU A 25 6.83 5.49 -14.83
N ASP A 26 7.55 4.82 -13.94
CA ASP A 26 7.67 3.36 -13.96
C ASP A 26 6.58 2.72 -13.11
N LEU A 27 5.40 2.54 -13.72
CA LEU A 27 4.31 1.76 -13.12
C LEU A 27 4.45 0.27 -13.47
N SER A 28 5.47 -0.10 -14.25
CA SER A 28 5.70 -1.47 -14.74
C SER A 28 6.75 -2.24 -13.94
N ALA A 29 7.28 -1.69 -12.85
CA ALA A 29 8.39 -2.29 -12.09
C ALA A 29 8.14 -3.73 -11.58
N SER A 30 6.94 -4.27 -11.77
CA SER A 30 6.58 -5.65 -11.48
C SER A 30 6.37 -6.53 -12.71
N ALA A 31 6.74 -6.09 -13.90
CA ALA A 31 6.56 -6.89 -15.14
C ALA A 31 7.34 -8.23 -15.13
N SER A 32 8.27 -8.42 -14.21
CA SER A 32 8.96 -9.71 -14.01
C SER A 32 8.11 -10.79 -13.32
N LYS A 33 6.86 -10.47 -12.94
CA LYS A 33 5.94 -11.40 -12.25
C LYS A 33 4.81 -11.87 -13.18
N ALA A 34 5.12 -12.19 -14.42
CA ALA A 34 4.16 -12.58 -15.46
C ALA A 34 3.16 -13.68 -15.02
N ASP A 35 3.59 -14.56 -14.12
CA ASP A 35 2.73 -15.67 -13.64
C ASP A 35 1.63 -15.23 -12.67
N SER A 36 1.74 -14.07 -12.03
CA SER A 36 0.73 -13.55 -11.11
C SER A 36 -0.19 -12.49 -11.72
N MET A 37 0.13 -11.99 -12.92
CA MET A 37 -0.62 -10.91 -13.56
C MET A 37 -1.83 -11.42 -14.33
N ALA A 38 -2.96 -10.72 -14.19
CA ALA A 38 -4.20 -11.02 -14.93
C ALA A 38 -4.41 -10.11 -16.14
N ALA A 39 -3.75 -8.94 -16.21
CA ALA A 39 -3.97 -7.95 -17.24
C ALA A 39 -3.21 -8.28 -18.53
N GLY A 40 -3.88 -8.11 -19.69
CA GLY A 40 -3.34 -8.50 -21.00
C GLY A 40 -2.32 -7.52 -21.62
N SER A 41 -2.28 -6.25 -21.18
CA SER A 41 -1.31 -5.26 -21.62
C SER A 41 -0.83 -4.38 -20.48
N ALA A 42 0.39 -3.84 -20.57
CA ALA A 42 0.96 -2.94 -19.57
C ALA A 42 0.13 -1.64 -19.40
N GLU A 43 -0.45 -1.13 -20.49
CA GLU A 43 -1.29 0.07 -20.48
C GLU A 43 -2.62 -0.18 -19.79
N ALA A 44 -3.32 -1.26 -20.12
CA ALA A 44 -4.55 -1.66 -19.45
C ALA A 44 -4.34 -1.92 -17.95
N ALA A 45 -3.21 -2.52 -17.57
CA ALA A 45 -2.82 -2.72 -16.19
C ALA A 45 -2.60 -1.39 -15.45
N ARG A 46 -2.02 -0.39 -16.14
CA ARG A 46 -1.77 0.95 -15.59
C ARG A 46 -3.08 1.69 -15.31
N ASP A 47 -4.00 1.74 -16.27
CA ASP A 47 -5.27 2.44 -16.12
C ASP A 47 -6.10 1.79 -15.02
N LYS A 48 -6.12 0.46 -14.99
CA LYS A 48 -6.75 -0.30 -13.94
C LYS A 48 -6.15 -0.04 -12.57
N ALA A 49 -4.83 0.08 -12.47
CA ALA A 49 -4.14 0.38 -11.22
C ALA A 49 -4.52 1.77 -10.67
N LEU A 50 -4.68 2.78 -11.53
CA LEU A 50 -5.11 4.11 -11.11
C LEU A 50 -6.56 4.10 -10.60
N GLU A 51 -7.48 3.49 -11.36
CA GLU A 51 -8.87 3.32 -10.95
C GLU A 51 -8.99 2.60 -9.61
N ASN A 52 -8.29 1.48 -9.45
CA ASN A 52 -8.31 0.70 -8.23
C ASN A 52 -7.73 1.49 -7.03
N THR A 53 -6.70 2.27 -7.27
CA THR A 53 -6.09 3.10 -6.22
C THR A 53 -7.05 4.19 -5.73
N ASP A 54 -7.78 4.84 -6.64
CA ASP A 54 -8.80 5.82 -6.28
C ASP A 54 -9.93 5.19 -5.46
N ARG A 55 -10.38 3.98 -5.83
CA ARG A 55 -11.39 3.21 -5.08
C ARG A 55 -10.90 2.80 -3.69
N ALA A 56 -9.64 2.38 -3.59
CA ALA A 56 -9.05 2.01 -2.31
C ALA A 56 -8.92 3.22 -1.38
N LEU A 57 -8.58 4.40 -1.94
CA LEU A 57 -8.52 5.65 -1.19
C LEU A 57 -9.91 6.05 -0.66
N GLU A 58 -10.95 5.96 -1.49
CA GLU A 58 -12.35 6.20 -1.09
C GLU A 58 -12.78 5.24 0.02
N PHE A 59 -12.52 3.95 -0.15
CA PHE A 59 -12.82 2.94 0.87
C PHE A 59 -12.12 3.26 2.20
N LEU A 60 -10.86 3.68 2.19
CA LEU A 60 -10.14 4.09 3.39
C LEU A 60 -10.72 5.37 4.01
N PHE A 61 -11.08 6.34 3.20
CA PHE A 61 -11.71 7.58 3.67
C PHE A 61 -13.04 7.29 4.37
N ASP A 62 -13.89 6.44 3.83
CA ASP A 62 -15.16 6.06 4.44
C ASP A 62 -14.97 5.32 5.77
N ASN A 63 -13.86 4.57 5.89
CA ASN A 63 -13.51 3.82 7.10
C ASN A 63 -12.56 4.59 8.06
N ARG A 64 -12.22 5.87 7.79
CA ARG A 64 -11.21 6.60 8.57
C ARG A 64 -11.54 6.77 10.06
N ARG A 65 -12.82 6.78 10.41
CA ARG A 65 -13.29 6.90 11.78
C ARG A 65 -13.52 5.54 12.48
N ARG A 66 -13.31 4.43 11.77
CA ARG A 66 -13.54 3.08 12.30
C ARG A 66 -12.61 2.78 13.48
N LYS A 67 -13.18 2.31 14.58
CA LYS A 67 -12.43 1.80 15.74
C LYS A 67 -12.28 0.29 15.62
N PHE A 68 -11.04 -0.20 15.75
CA PHE A 68 -10.75 -1.63 15.67
C PHE A 68 -10.72 -2.26 17.07
N ARG A 69 -11.65 -3.13 17.33
CA ARG A 69 -11.76 -3.86 18.62
C ARG A 69 -10.75 -5.01 18.69
N SER A 70 -10.39 -5.58 17.53
CA SER A 70 -9.44 -6.69 17.41
C SER A 70 -8.43 -6.46 16.27
N ALA A 71 -7.34 -7.24 16.28
CA ALA A 71 -6.41 -7.28 15.17
C ALA A 71 -7.08 -7.79 13.88
N ALA A 72 -7.99 -8.77 14.00
CA ALA A 72 -8.72 -9.31 12.86
C ALA A 72 -9.60 -8.26 12.14
N GLU A 73 -10.21 -7.33 12.86
CA GLU A 73 -10.97 -6.24 12.22
C GLU A 73 -10.09 -5.29 11.41
N LEU A 74 -8.87 -4.99 11.88
CA LEU A 74 -7.90 -4.20 11.14
C LEU A 74 -7.35 -5.00 9.96
N GLU A 75 -7.06 -6.28 10.17
CA GLU A 75 -6.61 -7.17 9.11
C GLU A 75 -7.59 -7.21 7.93
N MET A 76 -8.88 -7.36 8.21
CA MET A 76 -9.92 -7.32 7.17
C MET A 76 -9.88 -6.03 6.37
N LEU A 77 -9.71 -4.87 7.01
CA LEU A 77 -9.60 -3.60 6.29
C LEU A 77 -8.35 -3.55 5.41
N LEU A 78 -7.20 -4.00 5.92
CA LEU A 78 -5.93 -3.98 5.17
C LEU A 78 -5.97 -4.95 3.98
N LEU A 79 -6.57 -6.13 4.14
CA LEU A 79 -6.75 -7.10 3.06
C LEU A 79 -7.71 -6.55 1.99
N GLU A 80 -8.81 -5.94 2.37
CA GLU A 80 -9.76 -5.31 1.44
C GLU A 80 -9.07 -4.21 0.62
N VAL A 81 -8.26 -3.36 1.25
CA VAL A 81 -7.45 -2.36 0.54
C VAL A 81 -6.52 -3.00 -0.49
N ALA A 82 -5.84 -4.09 -0.10
CA ALA A 82 -4.92 -4.78 -0.99
C ALA A 82 -5.67 -5.49 -2.14
N GLU A 83 -6.84 -6.06 -1.89
CA GLU A 83 -7.69 -6.69 -2.90
C GLU A 83 -8.26 -5.66 -3.88
N ILE A 84 -8.79 -4.53 -3.39
CA ILE A 84 -9.26 -3.44 -4.24
C ILE A 84 -8.12 -2.94 -5.14
N THR A 85 -6.94 -2.68 -4.54
CA THR A 85 -5.76 -2.16 -5.27
C THR A 85 -5.31 -3.12 -6.38
N ASN A 86 -5.39 -4.41 -6.15
CA ASN A 86 -4.91 -5.45 -7.06
C ASN A 86 -6.00 -6.09 -7.94
N LYS A 87 -7.25 -5.61 -7.84
CA LYS A 87 -8.39 -6.18 -8.59
C LYS A 87 -8.18 -6.14 -10.09
N GLY A 88 -8.19 -7.31 -10.74
CA GLY A 88 -7.97 -7.45 -12.18
C GLY A 88 -6.51 -7.20 -12.63
N ILE A 89 -5.58 -7.01 -11.68
CA ILE A 89 -4.14 -6.89 -11.94
C ILE A 89 -3.45 -8.19 -11.52
N VAL A 90 -3.72 -8.64 -10.31
CA VAL A 90 -3.22 -9.90 -9.77
C VAL A 90 -4.28 -10.99 -9.92
N LYS A 91 -3.87 -12.20 -10.23
CA LYS A 91 -4.78 -13.36 -10.32
C LYS A 91 -5.44 -13.62 -8.96
N GLU A 92 -6.71 -14.03 -8.99
CA GLU A 92 -7.43 -14.42 -7.79
C GLU A 92 -6.66 -15.45 -6.96
N GLY A 93 -6.68 -15.30 -5.66
CA GLY A 93 -5.94 -16.17 -4.73
C GLY A 93 -4.41 -15.93 -4.69
N ARG A 94 -3.89 -14.95 -5.43
CA ARG A 94 -2.45 -14.63 -5.48
C ARG A 94 -2.10 -13.28 -4.85
N LEU A 95 -2.87 -12.83 -3.87
CA LEU A 95 -2.67 -11.53 -3.25
C LEU A 95 -1.30 -11.40 -2.58
N PHE A 96 -0.92 -12.39 -1.79
CA PHE A 96 0.40 -12.42 -1.14
C PHE A 96 1.48 -12.96 -2.06
N ARG A 97 2.69 -12.44 -1.89
CA ARG A 97 3.89 -12.88 -2.58
C ARG A 97 4.16 -14.37 -2.34
N SER A 98 4.38 -15.12 -3.40
CA SER A 98 4.64 -16.57 -3.36
C SER A 98 5.98 -16.98 -4.00
N GLY A 99 6.65 -16.03 -4.68
CA GLY A 99 7.95 -16.25 -5.32
C GLY A 99 9.05 -15.47 -4.62
N GLU A 100 10.28 -16.00 -4.63
CA GLU A 100 11.45 -15.26 -4.18
C GLU A 100 11.70 -14.06 -5.11
N ASP A 101 12.01 -12.91 -4.54
CA ASP A 101 12.36 -11.73 -5.32
C ASP A 101 13.79 -11.85 -5.89
N SER A 102 14.03 -11.08 -6.94
CA SER A 102 15.35 -11.01 -7.56
C SER A 102 16.41 -10.63 -6.51
N ALA A 103 17.65 -11.08 -6.73
CA ALA A 103 18.79 -10.88 -5.84
C ALA A 103 19.12 -9.41 -5.50
N LYS A 104 18.45 -8.43 -6.14
CA LYS A 104 18.68 -7.00 -5.94
C LYS A 104 18.10 -6.48 -4.60
N TYR A 105 16.98 -7.04 -4.11
CA TYR A 105 16.33 -6.62 -2.87
C TYR A 105 16.16 -7.80 -1.93
N LYS A 106 16.61 -7.65 -0.70
CA LYS A 106 16.47 -8.67 0.35
C LYS A 106 15.24 -8.37 1.20
N TYR A 107 14.09 -8.78 0.71
CA TYR A 107 12.85 -8.75 1.49
C TYR A 107 12.77 -9.95 2.45
N ALA A 108 11.73 -9.96 3.28
CA ALA A 108 11.45 -11.09 4.14
C ALA A 108 11.26 -12.39 3.33
N ARG A 109 11.70 -13.51 3.89
CA ARG A 109 11.53 -14.82 3.24
C ARG A 109 10.06 -15.21 3.19
N ILE A 110 9.64 -15.84 2.09
CA ILE A 110 8.24 -16.27 1.86
C ILE A 110 7.67 -17.03 3.06
N LYS A 111 8.43 -17.96 3.62
CA LYS A 111 8.00 -18.77 4.77
C LYS A 111 7.72 -17.97 6.05
N ASP A 112 8.29 -16.79 6.16
CA ASP A 112 8.16 -15.94 7.35
C ASP A 112 7.01 -14.93 7.20
N LEU A 113 6.49 -14.70 5.98
CA LEU A 113 5.45 -13.71 5.70
C LEU A 113 4.18 -13.86 6.56
N PRO A 114 3.61 -15.07 6.79
CA PRO A 114 2.42 -15.18 7.61
C PRO A 114 2.61 -14.69 9.05
N LYS A 115 3.77 -15.00 9.65
CA LYS A 115 4.10 -14.53 11.00
C LYS A 115 4.35 -13.02 11.04
N MET A 116 5.01 -12.50 10.01
CA MET A 116 5.29 -11.07 9.91
C MET A 116 4.02 -10.26 9.67
N TRP A 117 3.07 -10.80 8.90
CA TRP A 117 1.77 -10.19 8.69
C TRP A 117 0.98 -10.11 9.99
N ASP A 118 0.83 -11.21 10.73
CA ASP A 118 0.15 -11.20 12.04
C ASP A 118 0.81 -10.23 13.01
N TRP A 119 2.15 -10.23 13.08
CA TRP A 119 2.90 -9.29 13.89
C TRP A 119 2.66 -7.84 13.46
N PHE A 120 2.72 -7.54 12.16
CA PHE A 120 2.48 -6.20 11.64
C PHE A 120 1.08 -5.71 11.98
N VAL A 121 0.04 -6.51 11.75
CA VAL A 121 -1.35 -6.13 12.03
C VAL A 121 -1.56 -5.81 13.51
N ARG A 122 -1.00 -6.63 14.42
CA ARG A 122 -1.08 -6.40 15.87
C ARG A 122 -0.35 -5.13 16.29
N ALA A 123 0.87 -4.96 15.82
CA ALA A 123 1.68 -3.77 16.11
C ALA A 123 1.02 -2.50 15.56
N PHE A 124 0.55 -2.53 14.32
CA PHE A 124 -0.10 -1.38 13.69
C PHE A 124 -1.40 -1.01 14.40
N ARG A 125 -2.22 -2.02 14.79
CA ARG A 125 -3.41 -1.76 15.61
C ARG A 125 -3.07 -1.08 16.93
N TRP A 126 -2.02 -1.55 17.60
CA TRP A 126 -1.55 -0.96 18.86
C TRP A 126 -1.09 0.48 18.65
N LEU A 127 -0.31 0.75 17.61
CA LEU A 127 0.14 2.09 17.25
C LEU A 127 -1.05 3.04 16.99
N LEU A 128 -2.04 2.59 16.22
CA LEU A 128 -3.26 3.37 15.92
C LEU A 128 -4.11 3.66 17.17
N ALA A 129 -3.99 2.87 18.22
CA ALA A 129 -4.68 3.05 19.49
C ALA A 129 -3.84 3.83 20.52
N SER A 130 -2.54 3.91 20.31
CA SER A 130 -1.60 4.60 21.19
C SER A 130 -1.66 6.12 20.98
N GLN A 131 -1.50 6.86 22.07
CA GLN A 131 -1.30 8.33 22.04
C GLN A 131 0.17 8.72 22.20
N SER A 132 1.08 7.74 22.15
CA SER A 132 2.51 7.94 22.45
C SER A 132 3.37 8.15 21.20
N PHE A 133 2.76 8.07 20.01
CA PHE A 133 3.46 8.19 18.73
C PHE A 133 2.81 9.27 17.87
N GLU A 134 3.65 9.99 17.14
CA GLU A 134 3.20 10.97 16.18
C GLU A 134 2.59 10.29 14.95
N THR A 135 1.68 10.98 14.28
CA THR A 135 0.99 10.46 13.08
C THR A 135 1.98 10.04 12.00
N GLU A 136 3.03 10.83 11.80
CA GLU A 136 4.10 10.61 10.83
C GLU A 136 4.91 9.34 11.15
N GLU A 137 5.18 9.07 12.42
CA GLU A 137 5.90 7.87 12.84
C GLU A 137 5.09 6.61 12.54
N ILE A 138 3.78 6.63 12.83
CA ILE A 138 2.87 5.51 12.56
C ILE A 138 2.75 5.28 11.05
N ALA A 139 2.62 6.34 10.28
CA ALA A 139 2.53 6.30 8.83
C ALA A 139 3.82 5.74 8.21
N ALA A 140 4.98 6.28 8.59
CA ALA A 140 6.29 5.83 8.11
C ALA A 140 6.56 4.36 8.49
N TYR A 141 6.19 3.93 9.70
CA TYR A 141 6.29 2.53 10.11
C TYR A 141 5.49 1.62 9.18
N SER A 142 4.22 1.96 8.90
CA SER A 142 3.37 1.14 8.05
C SER A 142 3.92 1.04 6.62
N GLU A 143 4.38 2.15 6.07
CA GLU A 143 4.96 2.21 4.74
C GLU A 143 6.25 1.40 4.64
N TYR A 144 7.14 1.55 5.62
CA TYR A 144 8.38 0.79 5.68
C TYR A 144 8.14 -0.72 5.75
N VAL A 145 7.25 -1.17 6.65
CA VAL A 145 7.02 -2.61 6.84
C VAL A 145 6.37 -3.24 5.62
N ILE A 146 5.36 -2.59 5.04
CA ILE A 146 4.63 -3.15 3.89
C ILE A 146 5.52 -3.19 2.65
N ASN A 147 6.25 -2.11 2.35
CA ASN A 147 6.95 -1.96 1.08
C ASN A 147 8.42 -2.39 1.14
N ALA A 148 9.19 -1.89 2.13
CA ALA A 148 10.63 -2.04 2.14
C ALA A 148 11.11 -3.27 2.91
N PHE A 149 10.43 -3.64 3.99
CA PHE A 149 10.90 -4.71 4.88
C PHE A 149 10.29 -6.07 4.52
N ALA A 150 8.98 -6.19 4.56
CA ALA A 150 8.32 -7.48 4.33
C ALA A 150 7.98 -7.72 2.86
N HIS A 151 7.56 -6.67 2.16
CA HIS A 151 7.07 -6.77 0.78
C HIS A 151 6.01 -7.84 0.63
N PHE A 152 4.90 -7.70 1.36
CA PHE A 152 3.90 -8.74 1.56
C PHE A 152 3.22 -9.21 0.28
N PHE A 153 2.89 -8.29 -0.63
CA PHE A 153 1.97 -8.53 -1.73
C PHE A 153 2.68 -8.91 -3.03
N SER A 154 2.00 -9.66 -3.88
CA SER A 154 2.50 -10.09 -5.19
C SER A 154 2.73 -8.91 -6.12
N ASP A 155 1.89 -7.85 -6.00
CA ASP A 155 2.05 -6.58 -6.69
C ASP A 155 1.53 -5.44 -5.81
N GLY A 156 1.87 -4.20 -6.18
CA GLY A 156 1.32 -2.99 -5.60
C GLY A 156 1.81 -2.65 -4.19
N CYS A 157 2.85 -3.30 -3.64
CA CYS A 157 3.33 -3.00 -2.28
C CYS A 157 3.57 -1.51 -2.05
N GLY A 158 4.17 -0.80 -3.00
CA GLY A 158 4.36 0.65 -2.91
C GLY A 158 3.04 1.42 -2.86
N LYS A 159 2.06 1.07 -3.70
CA LYS A 159 0.74 1.71 -3.70
C LYS A 159 -0.03 1.43 -2.41
N ILE A 160 -0.05 0.16 -1.99
CA ILE A 160 -0.73 -0.27 -0.76
C ILE A 160 -0.10 0.39 0.47
N SER A 161 1.23 0.46 0.54
CA SER A 161 1.91 1.11 1.66
C SER A 161 1.57 2.60 1.75
N MET A 162 1.56 3.32 0.62
CA MET A 162 1.14 4.72 0.57
C MET A 162 -0.34 4.91 0.95
N LEU A 163 -1.23 4.01 0.53
CA LEU A 163 -2.65 4.02 0.91
C LEU A 163 -2.81 3.84 2.42
N VAL A 164 -2.09 2.88 3.01
CA VAL A 164 -2.13 2.61 4.45
C VAL A 164 -1.52 3.76 5.26
N SER A 165 -0.41 4.35 4.81
CA SER A 165 0.16 5.54 5.45
C SER A 165 -0.79 6.74 5.35
N SER A 166 -1.42 6.96 4.19
CA SER A 166 -2.44 8.01 4.00
C SER A 166 -3.64 7.82 4.91
N TYR A 167 -4.07 6.57 5.13
CA TYR A 167 -5.14 6.26 6.08
C TYR A 167 -4.83 6.75 7.50
N VAL A 168 -3.57 6.67 7.93
CA VAL A 168 -3.16 7.21 9.25
C VAL A 168 -3.45 8.70 9.35
N PHE A 169 -3.08 9.50 8.34
CA PHE A 169 -3.38 10.93 8.30
C PHE A 169 -4.89 11.23 8.23
N MET A 170 -5.63 10.47 7.41
CA MET A 170 -7.09 10.63 7.29
C MET A 170 -7.82 10.39 8.61
N ARG A 171 -7.33 9.49 9.47
CA ARG A 171 -7.91 9.23 10.80
C ARG A 171 -7.93 10.45 11.70
N TYR A 172 -6.95 11.33 11.54
CA TYR A 172 -6.78 12.55 12.33
C TYR A 172 -7.17 13.82 11.57
N ASP A 173 -7.79 13.68 10.38
CA ASP A 173 -8.15 14.77 9.46
C ASP A 173 -6.96 15.68 9.12
N LEU A 174 -5.75 15.12 9.06
CA LEU A 174 -4.52 15.81 8.71
C LEU A 174 -4.25 15.74 7.20
N PRO A 175 -3.60 16.77 6.62
CA PRO A 175 -3.15 16.70 5.23
C PRO A 175 -2.10 15.61 5.05
N LEU A 176 -2.05 15.01 3.86
CA LEU A 176 -0.96 14.07 3.54
C LEU A 176 0.36 14.83 3.43
N PRO A 177 1.49 14.22 3.83
CA PRO A 177 2.80 14.81 3.63
C PRO A 177 3.08 14.98 2.13
N GLU A 178 3.80 16.02 1.77
CA GLU A 178 4.29 16.18 0.39
C GLU A 178 5.56 15.34 0.21
N TYR A 179 5.53 14.44 -0.78
CA TYR A 179 6.71 13.70 -1.17
C TYR A 179 7.54 14.57 -2.12
N THR A 180 8.81 14.71 -1.81
CA THR A 180 9.77 15.42 -2.66
C THR A 180 10.66 14.41 -3.38
N SER A 181 10.96 14.67 -4.67
CA SER A 181 12.02 13.91 -5.36
C SER A 181 13.33 14.15 -4.61
N ARG A 182 14.01 13.08 -4.23
CA ARG A 182 15.45 13.21 -3.89
C ARG A 182 16.19 13.56 -5.18
N GLU A 183 16.74 14.76 -5.24
CA GLU A 183 17.73 15.13 -6.23
C GLU A 183 19.01 14.33 -6.03
#